data_13b1a9f2a6b32182e727afc3e35d4788
#
_entry.id   13b1a9f2a6b32182e727afc3e35d4788
#
_cell.length_a   1.000
_cell.length_b   1.000
_cell.length_c   1.000
_cell.angle_alpha   90.00
_cell.angle_beta   90.00
_cell.angle_gamma   90.00
#
_symmetry.space_group_name_H-M   'P 1'
#
loop_
_entity.id
_entity.type
_entity.pdbx_description
1 polymer ?
#
loop_
_entity_poly.entity_id
_entity_poly.type
_entity_poly.pdbx_seq_one_letter_code
_entity_poly.pdbx_strand_id
1 'polypeptide(L)'
;MLKVRNYFVITMVMLLIFSLAACSGSDKTGSKNPNPGTKVNDDGEVDTSKFVTITYMMLGDKPTNGQLEKVMEQVNARLKEKVNAHLELKWIEWADYMTKYNLTLASGEPIDLIITATDWLDAWGNAQKGAFLDISDLLPTFAPQTYQEVPEENWEQTKYNGKIMMIPEDSYTQWVNHGFFYRTDWAKEFGINEHIKDFEMLGKYFQGIIDNKPGVIPWDAQGTNVTTAWGYVNSYSDEIELPITTGVFPIYWGKSYEDFSTVVSPVFEPIFADYARLMKDWADKGYWRTDVLNYKGDTRELFQAGKTGADQHHTQTFSGLRPQMDKKQPGSDIDMFAWSDTRDNLISMSITHGATAVGAHSKNPERALMVYDLIRNDEEIYRLFNYGIEGVQYEIVDGKRVRPEGYDDTKDSFSSNFWGGRVDKFEIPSEDQWDGMEGIYAKYDNIKKPFPYGQFVFDSKPVDAEIAALSQVTAQLIPAIAFGKAGDPDKAVNDLRKRLEAAGYEKVLNEIQKQMDEYKKLVEGN
;
A
#
# COMPACT_ATOMS: atom_id res chain seq x y z
N MET A 1 -41.39 -50.66 -2.39
CA MET A 1 -40.52 -49.72 -3.11
C MET A 1 -39.13 -49.66 -2.50
N LEU A 2 -38.41 -50.78 -2.41
CA LEU A 2 -37.07 -50.86 -1.73
C LEU A 2 -36.12 -51.83 -2.46
N LYS A 3 -36.14 -51.92 -3.76
CA LYS A 3 -35.23 -52.81 -4.54
C LYS A 3 -34.58 -52.17 -5.77
N VAL A 4 -34.69 -50.87 -5.99
CA VAL A 4 -34.10 -50.17 -7.17
C VAL A 4 -32.92 -49.30 -6.80
N ARG A 5 -32.55 -49.15 -5.50
CA ARG A 5 -31.51 -48.19 -5.03
C ARG A 5 -30.12 -48.78 -4.96
N ASN A 6 -29.94 -50.07 -5.09
CA ASN A 6 -28.64 -50.73 -4.92
C ASN A 6 -27.89 -51.07 -6.22
N TYR A 7 -28.49 -50.85 -7.39
CA TYR A 7 -27.82 -51.11 -8.67
C TYR A 7 -27.12 -49.87 -9.26
N PHE A 8 -27.42 -48.67 -8.76
CA PHE A 8 -26.77 -47.45 -9.26
C PHE A 8 -25.42 -47.12 -8.60
N VAL A 9 -25.12 -47.71 -7.44
CA VAL A 9 -23.86 -47.50 -6.72
C VAL A 9 -22.76 -48.46 -7.20
N ILE A 10 -23.12 -49.63 -7.72
CA ILE A 10 -22.15 -50.67 -8.19
C ILE A 10 -21.62 -50.35 -9.59
N THR A 11 -22.36 -49.66 -10.43
CA THR A 11 -21.92 -49.30 -11.79
C THR A 11 -20.97 -48.08 -11.81
N MET A 12 -20.92 -47.26 -10.76
CA MET A 12 -20.05 -46.09 -10.69
C MET A 12 -18.65 -46.44 -10.08
N VAL A 13 -18.49 -47.58 -9.44
CA VAL A 13 -17.22 -48.05 -8.88
C VAL A 13 -16.38 -48.88 -9.86
N MET A 14 -16.98 -49.40 -10.95
CA MET A 14 -16.26 -50.18 -11.97
C MET A 14 -15.66 -49.37 -13.12
N LEU A 15 -15.88 -48.07 -13.18
CA LEU A 15 -15.30 -47.16 -14.20
C LEU A 15 -14.06 -46.41 -13.76
N LEU A 16 -13.54 -46.68 -12.55
CA LEU A 16 -12.37 -46.02 -11.95
C LEU A 16 -11.10 -46.92 -11.86
N ILE A 17 -11.09 -48.11 -12.43
CA ILE A 17 -9.97 -49.08 -12.31
C ILE A 17 -9.22 -49.38 -13.62
N PHE A 18 -9.48 -48.65 -14.71
CA PHE A 18 -8.82 -48.91 -16.00
C PHE A 18 -7.95 -47.79 -16.55
N SER A 19 -7.21 -47.08 -15.69
CA SER A 19 -6.24 -46.07 -16.17
C SER A 19 -4.91 -46.03 -15.40
N LEU A 20 -4.39 -47.21 -14.98
CA LEU A 20 -3.08 -47.31 -14.37
C LEU A 20 -2.28 -48.50 -14.97
N ALA A 21 -1.96 -48.43 -16.24
CA ALA A 21 -0.88 -49.22 -16.82
C ALA A 21 -0.46 -48.66 -18.19
N ALA A 22 0.48 -47.70 -18.22
CA ALA A 22 1.42 -47.57 -19.34
C ALA A 22 2.58 -46.64 -18.98
N CYS A 23 3.76 -47.22 -19.02
CA CYS A 23 5.08 -46.67 -19.33
C CYS A 23 5.89 -45.97 -18.23
N SER A 24 6.75 -46.78 -17.61
CA SER A 24 8.07 -46.34 -17.18
C SER A 24 8.94 -46.00 -18.41
N GLY A 25 9.33 -44.76 -18.49
CA GLY A 25 10.34 -44.27 -19.42
C GLY A 25 10.98 -43.04 -18.79
N SER A 26 12.22 -43.23 -18.33
CA SER A 26 13.05 -42.14 -17.83
C SER A 26 13.46 -41.23 -18.98
N ASP A 27 12.99 -40.00 -18.97
CA ASP A 27 13.66 -38.91 -19.68
C ASP A 27 13.54 -37.60 -18.88
N LYS A 28 14.72 -37.04 -18.65
CA LYS A 28 14.88 -35.68 -18.10
C LYS A 28 14.30 -34.68 -19.09
N THR A 29 13.18 -34.07 -18.73
CA THR A 29 12.72 -32.87 -19.45
C THR A 29 12.16 -31.88 -18.46
N GLY A 30 12.74 -30.69 -18.50
CA GLY A 30 12.28 -29.52 -17.77
C GLY A 30 10.80 -29.23 -18.04
N SER A 31 10.17 -28.60 -17.09
CA SER A 31 8.79 -28.12 -17.15
C SER A 31 8.56 -27.32 -18.42
N LYS A 32 7.91 -27.93 -19.42
CA LYS A 32 7.39 -27.18 -20.56
C LYS A 32 6.07 -26.56 -20.16
N ASN A 33 6.12 -25.27 -19.96
CA ASN A 33 4.92 -24.45 -19.87
C ASN A 33 4.25 -24.41 -21.27
N PRO A 34 3.03 -24.88 -21.48
CA PRO A 34 2.40 -24.89 -22.79
C PRO A 34 1.65 -23.58 -23.06
N ASN A 35 2.35 -22.46 -23.03
CA ASN A 35 1.78 -21.20 -23.52
C ASN A 35 2.47 -20.87 -24.86
N PRO A 36 1.75 -20.56 -25.94
CA PRO A 36 2.36 -20.03 -27.15
C PRO A 36 2.77 -18.59 -26.89
N GLY A 37 3.80 -18.42 -26.06
CA GLY A 37 4.39 -17.13 -25.71
C GLY A 37 4.79 -16.34 -26.95
N THR A 38 4.91 -15.05 -26.79
CA THR A 38 5.51 -14.15 -27.77
C THR A 38 6.90 -14.70 -28.10
N LYS A 39 7.13 -15.05 -29.36
CA LYS A 39 8.39 -15.68 -29.79
C LYS A 39 9.44 -14.60 -30.01
N VAL A 40 10.67 -14.90 -29.67
CA VAL A 40 11.82 -14.15 -30.14
C VAL A 40 12.28 -14.82 -31.43
N ASN A 41 12.41 -14.03 -32.49
CA ASN A 41 12.89 -14.48 -33.78
C ASN A 41 14.39 -14.83 -33.72
N ASP A 42 14.91 -15.52 -34.75
CA ASP A 42 16.33 -15.90 -34.81
C ASP A 42 17.29 -14.67 -34.78
N ASP A 43 16.78 -13.48 -35.14
CA ASP A 43 17.48 -12.19 -35.09
C ASP A 43 17.39 -11.49 -33.72
N GLY A 44 16.76 -12.10 -32.71
CA GLY A 44 16.59 -11.54 -31.36
C GLY A 44 15.43 -10.55 -31.25
N GLU A 45 14.63 -10.33 -32.31
CA GLU A 45 13.45 -9.46 -32.25
C GLU A 45 12.23 -10.20 -31.72
N VAL A 46 11.43 -9.48 -30.92
CA VAL A 46 10.18 -9.99 -30.33
C VAL A 46 9.07 -9.98 -31.38
N ASP A 47 8.44 -11.12 -31.62
CA ASP A 47 7.29 -11.23 -32.54
C ASP A 47 6.05 -10.55 -31.93
N THR A 48 5.71 -9.36 -32.45
CA THR A 48 4.51 -8.60 -32.08
C THR A 48 3.40 -8.67 -33.11
N SER A 49 3.47 -9.58 -34.08
CA SER A 49 2.52 -9.68 -35.19
C SER A 49 1.07 -9.95 -34.76
N LYS A 50 0.89 -10.70 -33.64
CA LYS A 50 -0.43 -10.97 -33.05
C LYS A 50 -0.87 -9.80 -32.16
N PHE A 51 -2.03 -9.22 -32.44
CA PHE A 51 -2.69 -8.26 -31.54
C PHE A 51 -3.17 -8.96 -30.26
N VAL A 52 -2.92 -8.33 -29.10
CA VAL A 52 -3.35 -8.85 -27.77
C VAL A 52 -3.95 -7.74 -26.92
N THR A 53 -4.86 -8.12 -26.03
CA THR A 53 -5.35 -7.26 -24.94
C THR A 53 -4.62 -7.65 -23.66
N ILE A 54 -4.09 -6.67 -22.96
CA ILE A 54 -3.43 -6.78 -21.67
C ILE A 54 -4.36 -6.18 -20.62
N THR A 55 -4.69 -6.96 -19.61
CA THR A 55 -5.51 -6.50 -18.48
C THR A 55 -4.61 -6.08 -17.33
N TYR A 56 -4.75 -4.84 -16.86
CA TYR A 56 -4.04 -4.34 -15.69
C TYR A 56 -5.00 -4.09 -14.54
N MET A 57 -4.85 -4.83 -13.44
CA MET A 57 -5.64 -4.63 -12.24
C MET A 57 -5.10 -3.45 -11.44
N MET A 58 -5.93 -2.41 -11.35
CA MET A 58 -5.66 -1.15 -10.66
C MET A 58 -6.47 -1.06 -9.37
N LEU A 59 -5.97 -0.28 -8.42
CA LEU A 59 -6.69 0.08 -7.21
C LEU A 59 -7.12 1.54 -7.27
N GLY A 60 -8.33 1.82 -6.86
CA GLY A 60 -8.88 3.18 -6.82
C GLY A 60 -10.26 3.29 -7.42
N ASP A 61 -10.89 4.44 -7.23
CA ASP A 61 -12.21 4.69 -7.78
C ASP A 61 -12.08 5.08 -9.26
N LYS A 62 -12.77 4.33 -10.12
CA LYS A 62 -12.74 4.58 -11.56
C LYS A 62 -13.31 5.97 -11.85
N PRO A 63 -12.58 6.87 -12.57
CA PRO A 63 -13.13 8.13 -13.04
C PRO A 63 -14.39 7.93 -13.89
N THR A 64 -15.43 8.74 -13.65
CA THR A 64 -16.75 8.61 -14.31
C THR A 64 -17.10 9.78 -15.21
N ASN A 65 -16.20 10.77 -15.36
CA ASN A 65 -16.42 11.97 -16.17
C ASN A 65 -16.09 11.80 -17.68
N GLY A 66 -15.72 10.58 -18.10
CA GLY A 66 -15.41 10.26 -19.50
C GLY A 66 -13.99 10.64 -19.95
N GLN A 67 -13.15 11.18 -19.07
CA GLN A 67 -11.77 11.54 -19.44
C GLN A 67 -10.85 10.30 -19.49
N LEU A 68 -11.08 9.31 -18.62
CA LEU A 68 -10.33 8.06 -18.65
C LEU A 68 -10.39 7.39 -20.03
N GLU A 69 -11.56 7.31 -20.63
CA GLU A 69 -11.76 6.69 -21.93
C GLU A 69 -10.98 7.42 -23.02
N LYS A 70 -10.95 8.76 -23.01
CA LYS A 70 -10.20 9.58 -23.97
C LYS A 70 -8.68 9.41 -23.81
N VAL A 71 -8.20 9.39 -22.57
CA VAL A 71 -6.78 9.15 -22.28
C VAL A 71 -6.38 7.76 -22.73
N MET A 72 -7.16 6.72 -22.38
CA MET A 72 -6.85 5.34 -22.76
C MET A 72 -6.94 5.10 -24.26
N GLU A 73 -7.78 5.84 -25.01
CA GLU A 73 -7.78 5.82 -26.48
C GLU A 73 -6.40 6.24 -27.02
N GLN A 74 -5.79 7.32 -26.51
CA GLN A 74 -4.48 7.79 -26.93
C GLN A 74 -3.34 6.86 -26.49
N VAL A 75 -3.38 6.37 -25.24
CA VAL A 75 -2.42 5.38 -24.73
C VAL A 75 -2.46 4.13 -25.63
N ASN A 76 -3.65 3.61 -25.90
CA ASN A 76 -3.81 2.40 -26.69
C ASN A 76 -3.45 2.57 -28.17
N ALA A 77 -3.60 3.76 -28.74
CA ALA A 77 -3.11 4.05 -30.09
C ALA A 77 -1.57 3.86 -30.16
N ARG A 78 -0.83 4.37 -29.16
CA ARG A 78 0.63 4.25 -29.07
C ARG A 78 1.07 2.82 -28.77
N LEU A 79 0.42 2.13 -27.85
CA LEU A 79 0.71 0.73 -27.52
C LEU A 79 0.46 -0.20 -28.72
N LYS A 80 -0.58 0.08 -29.51
CA LYS A 80 -0.85 -0.66 -30.76
C LYS A 80 0.27 -0.46 -31.78
N GLU A 81 0.75 0.76 -31.95
CA GLU A 81 1.84 1.07 -32.88
C GLU A 81 3.16 0.41 -32.45
N LYS A 82 3.53 0.55 -31.17
CA LYS A 82 4.83 0.11 -30.65
C LYS A 82 4.93 -1.40 -30.43
N VAL A 83 3.87 -2.00 -29.85
CA VAL A 83 3.90 -3.40 -29.40
C VAL A 83 2.65 -4.20 -29.78
N ASN A 84 1.80 -3.67 -30.66
CA ASN A 84 0.56 -4.30 -31.14
C ASN A 84 -0.30 -4.86 -30.01
N ALA A 85 -0.51 -4.03 -28.96
CA ALA A 85 -1.28 -4.36 -27.77
C ALA A 85 -2.34 -3.31 -27.48
N HIS A 86 -3.37 -3.72 -26.73
CA HIS A 86 -4.40 -2.88 -26.13
C HIS A 86 -4.36 -3.08 -24.62
N LEU A 87 -4.34 -2.01 -23.84
CA LEU A 87 -4.38 -2.02 -22.39
C LEU A 87 -5.82 -1.80 -21.91
N GLU A 88 -6.32 -2.71 -21.11
CA GLU A 88 -7.61 -2.62 -20.42
C GLU A 88 -7.40 -2.55 -18.92
N LEU A 89 -7.96 -1.52 -18.26
CA LEU A 89 -7.84 -1.31 -16.82
C LEU A 89 -9.00 -1.98 -16.09
N LYS A 90 -8.69 -2.89 -15.18
CA LYS A 90 -9.64 -3.52 -14.26
C LYS A 90 -9.52 -2.88 -12.89
N TRP A 91 -10.59 -2.24 -12.43
CA TRP A 91 -10.59 -1.49 -11.19
C TRP A 91 -11.07 -2.33 -10.00
N ILE A 92 -10.37 -2.16 -8.87
CA ILE A 92 -10.85 -2.53 -7.54
C ILE A 92 -10.95 -1.24 -6.73
N GLU A 93 -12.19 -0.87 -6.40
CA GLU A 93 -12.50 0.39 -5.71
C GLU A 93 -12.00 0.38 -4.26
N TRP A 94 -11.65 1.55 -3.74
CA TRP A 94 -11.15 1.71 -2.37
C TRP A 94 -12.09 1.13 -1.32
N ALA A 95 -13.40 1.28 -1.50
CA ALA A 95 -14.38 0.76 -0.57
C ALA A 95 -14.33 -0.77 -0.39
N ASP A 96 -13.81 -1.48 -1.39
CA ASP A 96 -13.87 -2.94 -1.46
C ASP A 96 -12.50 -3.63 -1.47
N TYR A 97 -11.38 -2.87 -1.55
CA TYR A 97 -10.08 -3.47 -1.84
C TYR A 97 -9.65 -4.51 -0.80
N MET A 98 -9.88 -4.26 0.48
CA MET A 98 -9.54 -5.19 1.57
C MET A 98 -10.15 -6.59 1.38
N THR A 99 -11.33 -6.68 0.75
CA THR A 99 -12.04 -7.95 0.55
C THR A 99 -11.90 -8.48 -0.86
N LYS A 100 -11.96 -7.62 -1.87
CA LYS A 100 -11.99 -8.05 -3.28
C LYS A 100 -10.61 -8.32 -3.86
N TYR A 101 -9.55 -7.65 -3.40
CA TYR A 101 -8.22 -7.77 -3.98
C TYR A 101 -7.70 -9.22 -3.91
N ASN A 102 -7.54 -9.75 -2.69
CA ASN A 102 -7.05 -11.11 -2.49
C ASN A 102 -8.01 -12.18 -3.05
N LEU A 103 -9.33 -11.93 -3.00
CA LEU A 103 -10.31 -12.83 -3.58
C LEU A 103 -10.18 -12.91 -5.11
N THR A 104 -9.96 -11.77 -5.78
CA THR A 104 -9.73 -11.72 -7.23
C THR A 104 -8.46 -12.49 -7.61
N LEU A 105 -7.36 -12.31 -6.87
CA LEU A 105 -6.13 -13.07 -7.12
C LEU A 105 -6.33 -14.57 -6.92
N ALA A 106 -7.05 -14.97 -5.87
CA ALA A 106 -7.33 -16.38 -5.58
C ALA A 106 -8.32 -17.03 -6.57
N SER A 107 -9.07 -16.26 -7.35
CA SER A 107 -10.06 -16.79 -8.29
C SER A 107 -9.46 -17.49 -9.52
N GLY A 108 -8.17 -17.25 -9.79
CA GLY A 108 -7.50 -17.74 -11.00
C GLY A 108 -7.93 -17.01 -12.29
N GLU A 109 -8.52 -15.83 -12.17
CA GLU A 109 -8.84 -14.99 -13.33
C GLU A 109 -7.56 -14.62 -14.08
N PRO A 110 -7.54 -14.67 -15.42
CA PRO A 110 -6.36 -14.35 -16.22
C PRO A 110 -6.15 -12.83 -16.28
N ILE A 111 -5.49 -12.28 -15.27
CA ILE A 111 -5.04 -10.89 -15.20
C ILE A 111 -3.56 -10.86 -15.59
N ASP A 112 -3.16 -9.92 -16.44
CA ASP A 112 -1.80 -9.85 -16.95
C ASP A 112 -0.88 -9.04 -16.04
N LEU A 113 -1.28 -7.82 -15.67
CA LEU A 113 -0.53 -6.95 -14.75
C LEU A 113 -1.37 -6.70 -13.48
N ILE A 114 -0.70 -6.66 -12.34
CA ILE A 114 -1.34 -6.54 -11.04
C ILE A 114 -0.56 -5.50 -10.23
N ILE A 115 -1.23 -4.39 -9.86
CA ILE A 115 -0.66 -3.48 -8.87
C ILE A 115 -0.62 -4.18 -7.51
N THR A 116 0.51 -4.10 -6.81
CA THR A 116 0.69 -4.78 -5.53
C THR A 116 1.61 -4.00 -4.59
N ALA A 117 1.71 -4.46 -3.35
CA ALA A 117 2.59 -3.89 -2.33
C ALA A 117 2.91 -4.93 -1.26
N THR A 118 4.11 -4.86 -0.69
CA THR A 118 4.54 -5.83 0.32
C THR A 118 4.04 -5.50 1.74
N ASP A 119 3.77 -4.24 2.01
CA ASP A 119 3.42 -3.72 3.33
C ASP A 119 1.90 -3.52 3.54
N TRP A 120 1.09 -3.39 2.47
CA TRP A 120 -0.35 -3.15 2.63
C TRP A 120 -1.27 -3.98 1.70
N LEU A 121 -0.72 -4.70 0.70
CA LEU A 121 -1.47 -5.57 -0.23
C LEU A 121 -1.10 -7.04 -0.14
N ASP A 122 -0.38 -7.46 0.89
CA ASP A 122 0.02 -8.85 1.13
C ASP A 122 0.69 -9.50 -0.10
N ALA A 123 1.61 -8.75 -0.77
CA ALA A 123 2.24 -9.23 -1.99
C ALA A 123 2.96 -10.58 -1.78
N TRP A 124 3.68 -10.72 -0.66
CA TRP A 124 4.39 -11.96 -0.35
C TRP A 124 3.46 -13.13 -0.08
N GLY A 125 2.37 -12.93 0.66
CA GLY A 125 1.36 -13.95 0.87
C GLY A 125 0.69 -14.39 -0.43
N ASN A 126 0.46 -13.46 -1.36
CA ASN A 126 -0.08 -13.76 -2.69
C ASN A 126 0.94 -14.49 -3.57
N ALA A 127 2.22 -14.09 -3.55
CA ALA A 127 3.31 -14.80 -4.23
C ALA A 127 3.45 -16.25 -3.73
N GLN A 128 3.41 -16.46 -2.41
CA GLN A 128 3.47 -17.80 -1.78
C GLN A 128 2.30 -18.70 -2.17
N LYS A 129 1.12 -18.11 -2.39
CA LYS A 129 -0.10 -18.78 -2.87
C LYS A 129 -0.10 -19.03 -4.38
N GLY A 130 0.96 -18.56 -5.09
CA GLY A 130 1.12 -18.74 -6.53
C GLY A 130 0.28 -17.80 -7.39
N ALA A 131 -0.08 -16.62 -6.89
CA ALA A 131 -0.82 -15.62 -7.66
C ALA A 131 0.05 -14.88 -8.69
N PHE A 132 1.36 -14.83 -8.48
CA PHE A 132 2.31 -14.12 -9.33
C PHE A 132 3.21 -15.06 -10.14
N LEU A 133 3.56 -14.66 -11.34
CA LEU A 133 4.48 -15.36 -12.22
C LEU A 133 5.93 -15.03 -11.84
N ASP A 134 6.82 -16.01 -11.90
CA ASP A 134 8.26 -15.79 -11.92
C ASP A 134 8.64 -15.09 -13.24
N ILE A 135 9.12 -13.85 -13.15
CA ILE A 135 9.46 -13.02 -14.30
C ILE A 135 10.98 -12.89 -14.53
N SER A 136 11.80 -13.63 -13.78
CA SER A 136 13.27 -13.52 -13.81
C SER A 136 13.84 -13.67 -15.23
N ASP A 137 13.41 -14.69 -15.97
CA ASP A 137 13.89 -14.98 -17.33
C ASP A 137 13.24 -14.10 -18.39
N LEU A 138 12.09 -13.48 -18.09
CA LEU A 138 11.34 -12.66 -19.05
C LEU A 138 11.78 -11.20 -19.07
N LEU A 139 12.13 -10.64 -17.90
CA LEU A 139 12.45 -9.23 -17.73
C LEU A 139 13.55 -8.73 -18.70
N PRO A 140 14.72 -9.41 -18.82
CA PRO A 140 15.80 -8.89 -19.68
C PRO A 140 15.41 -8.74 -21.15
N THR A 141 14.45 -9.55 -21.61
CA THR A 141 14.01 -9.57 -23.01
C THR A 141 12.79 -8.69 -23.26
N PHE A 142 11.80 -8.72 -22.34
CA PHE A 142 10.48 -8.13 -22.60
C PHE A 142 10.23 -6.82 -21.84
N ALA A 143 11.08 -6.48 -20.86
CA ALA A 143 11.10 -5.18 -20.20
C ALA A 143 12.56 -4.72 -19.99
N PRO A 144 13.36 -4.62 -21.09
CA PRO A 144 14.81 -4.43 -20.98
C PRO A 144 15.19 -3.10 -20.36
N GLN A 145 14.42 -2.03 -20.57
CA GLN A 145 14.73 -0.72 -20.00
C GLN A 145 14.47 -0.72 -18.50
N THR A 146 13.33 -1.24 -18.06
CA THR A 146 13.03 -1.43 -16.64
C THR A 146 14.08 -2.32 -15.96
N TYR A 147 14.46 -3.45 -16.60
CA TYR A 147 15.45 -4.36 -16.04
C TYR A 147 16.83 -3.72 -15.83
N GLN A 148 17.26 -2.85 -16.76
CA GLN A 148 18.55 -2.17 -16.69
C GLN A 148 18.55 -0.98 -15.71
N GLU A 149 17.42 -0.29 -15.55
CA GLU A 149 17.31 0.90 -14.69
C GLU A 149 17.17 0.55 -13.21
N VAL A 150 16.56 -0.58 -12.87
CA VAL A 150 16.45 -1.05 -11.50
C VAL A 150 17.78 -1.65 -11.04
N PRO A 151 18.41 -1.12 -9.96
CA PRO A 151 19.65 -1.66 -9.42
C PRO A 151 19.55 -3.12 -8.98
N GLU A 152 20.64 -3.87 -9.06
CA GLU A 152 20.65 -5.29 -8.68
C GLU A 152 20.20 -5.51 -7.22
N GLU A 153 20.65 -4.67 -6.31
CA GLU A 153 20.25 -4.70 -4.90
C GLU A 153 18.73 -4.47 -4.70
N ASN A 154 18.08 -3.73 -5.61
CA ASN A 154 16.65 -3.52 -5.58
C ASN A 154 15.88 -4.73 -6.13
N TRP A 155 16.43 -5.42 -7.14
CA TRP A 155 15.88 -6.70 -7.59
C TRP A 155 15.91 -7.77 -6.48
N GLU A 156 16.95 -7.78 -5.61
CA GLU A 156 17.00 -8.71 -4.48
C GLU A 156 15.80 -8.55 -3.53
N GLN A 157 15.29 -7.32 -3.36
CA GLN A 157 14.11 -7.03 -2.53
C GLN A 157 12.77 -7.48 -3.16
N THR A 158 12.79 -7.96 -4.40
CA THR A 158 11.58 -8.43 -5.11
C THR A 158 11.57 -9.95 -5.29
N LYS A 159 12.58 -10.65 -4.74
CA LYS A 159 12.74 -12.09 -4.91
C LYS A 159 12.06 -12.91 -3.81
N TYR A 160 11.38 -13.95 -4.23
CA TYR A 160 10.91 -15.04 -3.37
C TYR A 160 11.52 -16.35 -3.86
N ASN A 161 12.27 -17.05 -2.99
CA ASN A 161 13.03 -18.26 -3.34
C ASN A 161 13.93 -18.09 -4.58
N GLY A 162 14.61 -16.94 -4.68
CA GLY A 162 15.53 -16.60 -5.78
C GLY A 162 14.84 -16.18 -7.08
N LYS A 163 13.51 -16.02 -7.10
CA LYS A 163 12.68 -15.67 -8.26
C LYS A 163 12.13 -14.28 -8.14
N ILE A 164 12.28 -13.45 -9.18
CA ILE A 164 11.69 -12.11 -9.21
C ILE A 164 10.19 -12.24 -9.39
N MET A 165 9.42 -11.78 -8.39
CA MET A 165 7.96 -11.90 -8.33
C MET A 165 7.23 -10.61 -8.68
N MET A 166 7.91 -9.47 -8.67
CA MET A 166 7.33 -8.15 -8.93
C MET A 166 8.39 -7.15 -9.38
N ILE A 167 7.96 -6.05 -9.96
CA ILE A 167 8.80 -4.91 -10.37
C ILE A 167 8.59 -3.80 -9.35
N PRO A 168 9.63 -3.26 -8.69
CA PRO A 168 9.48 -2.24 -7.65
C PRO A 168 9.25 -0.84 -8.24
N GLU A 169 8.63 0.04 -7.45
CA GLU A 169 8.57 1.49 -7.70
C GLU A 169 9.75 2.20 -6.99
N ASP A 170 10.95 1.78 -7.31
CA ASP A 170 12.20 2.20 -6.67
C ASP A 170 12.73 3.55 -7.15
N SER A 171 12.31 3.98 -8.34
CA SER A 171 12.77 5.21 -9.00
C SER A 171 11.81 6.38 -8.83
N TYR A 172 10.91 6.31 -7.85
CA TYR A 172 9.98 7.38 -7.46
C TYR A 172 10.15 7.74 -5.99
N THR A 173 10.40 9.02 -5.72
CA THR A 173 10.54 9.52 -4.36
C THR A 173 9.19 9.58 -3.67
N GLN A 174 8.90 8.58 -2.87
CA GLN A 174 7.66 8.50 -2.11
C GLN A 174 7.90 8.71 -0.62
N TRP A 175 7.44 9.85 -0.10
CA TRP A 175 7.51 10.17 1.32
C TRP A 175 6.19 9.84 2.00
N VAL A 176 6.05 8.64 2.50
CA VAL A 176 4.89 8.23 3.28
C VAL A 176 5.22 8.26 4.76
N ASN A 177 5.44 9.46 5.26
CA ASN A 177 5.51 9.73 6.69
C ASN A 177 4.12 10.16 7.15
N HIS A 178 3.43 9.32 7.89
CA HIS A 178 2.11 9.62 8.42
C HIS A 178 2.17 10.67 9.53
N GLY A 179 1.05 11.36 9.73
CA GLY A 179 0.93 12.39 10.75
C GLY A 179 -0.45 13.00 10.80
N PHE A 180 -0.58 14.07 11.56
CA PHE A 180 -1.77 14.90 11.60
C PHE A 180 -1.58 16.19 10.81
N PHE A 181 -2.52 16.50 9.92
CA PHE A 181 -2.68 17.82 9.34
C PHE A 181 -3.47 18.67 10.32
N TYR A 182 -3.05 19.90 10.56
CA TYR A 182 -3.69 20.81 11.49
C TYR A 182 -3.70 22.25 10.99
N ARG A 183 -4.58 23.08 11.54
CA ARG A 183 -4.72 24.49 11.20
C ARG A 183 -3.71 25.31 12.00
N THR A 184 -2.64 25.80 11.35
CA THR A 184 -1.64 26.64 12.00
C THR A 184 -2.16 28.02 12.35
N ASP A 185 -3.10 28.55 11.57
CA ASP A 185 -3.78 29.80 11.90
C ASP A 185 -4.58 29.66 13.21
N TRP A 186 -5.28 28.54 13.44
CA TRP A 186 -5.95 28.28 14.72
C TRP A 186 -4.96 28.00 15.84
N ALA A 187 -3.90 27.26 15.59
CA ALA A 187 -2.84 27.00 16.58
C ALA A 187 -2.27 28.31 17.12
N LYS A 188 -1.97 29.29 16.24
CA LYS A 188 -1.53 30.64 16.63
C LYS A 188 -2.56 31.39 17.47
N GLU A 189 -3.85 31.31 17.14
CA GLU A 189 -4.92 31.89 17.95
C GLU A 189 -4.94 31.30 19.38
N PHE A 190 -4.56 30.03 19.55
CA PHE A 190 -4.48 29.34 20.85
C PHE A 190 -3.15 29.54 21.58
N GLY A 191 -2.25 30.37 21.00
CA GLY A 191 -0.93 30.64 21.58
C GLY A 191 0.14 29.60 21.28
N ILE A 192 -0.12 28.69 20.35
CA ILE A 192 0.85 27.70 19.83
C ILE A 192 1.51 28.31 18.59
N ASN A 193 2.71 28.91 18.77
CA ASN A 193 3.41 29.63 17.71
C ASN A 193 4.52 28.81 17.04
N GLU A 194 4.81 27.65 17.54
CA GLU A 194 5.81 26.72 17.00
C GLU A 194 5.14 25.53 16.34
N HIS A 195 5.90 24.83 15.49
CA HIS A 195 5.48 23.59 14.85
C HIS A 195 5.07 22.55 15.88
N ILE A 196 3.90 21.93 15.70
CA ILE A 196 3.45 20.80 16.53
C ILE A 196 4.27 19.57 16.16
N LYS A 197 5.05 19.08 17.11
CA LYS A 197 6.01 17.99 16.89
C LYS A 197 5.81 16.75 17.76
N ASP A 198 4.76 16.73 18.58
CA ASP A 198 4.44 15.61 19.45
C ASP A 198 2.96 15.55 19.81
N PHE A 199 2.54 14.44 20.39
CA PHE A 199 1.14 14.24 20.81
C PHE A 199 0.73 15.16 21.97
N GLU A 200 1.66 15.63 22.82
CA GLU A 200 1.32 16.58 23.89
C GLU A 200 0.92 17.94 23.32
N MET A 201 1.71 18.45 22.37
CA MET A 201 1.39 19.71 21.67
C MET A 201 0.10 19.58 20.86
N LEU A 202 -0.12 18.43 20.18
CA LEU A 202 -1.35 18.15 19.46
C LEU A 202 -2.56 18.13 20.41
N GLY A 203 -2.42 17.55 21.60
CA GLY A 203 -3.46 17.58 22.64
C GLY A 203 -3.80 19.00 23.12
N LYS A 204 -2.78 19.89 23.24
CA LYS A 204 -3.00 21.31 23.55
C LYS A 204 -3.77 22.03 22.42
N TYR A 205 -3.45 21.71 21.18
CA TYR A 205 -4.17 22.23 20.02
C TYR A 205 -5.62 21.76 20.00
N PHE A 206 -5.90 20.48 20.26
CA PHE A 206 -7.26 19.96 20.35
C PHE A 206 -8.05 20.61 21.48
N GLN A 207 -7.42 20.83 22.65
CA GLN A 207 -8.07 21.57 23.73
C GLN A 207 -8.39 23.01 23.33
N GLY A 208 -7.48 23.67 22.60
CA GLY A 208 -7.71 25.01 22.07
C GLY A 208 -8.94 25.08 21.16
N ILE A 209 -9.20 24.03 20.37
CA ILE A 209 -10.41 23.95 19.54
C ILE A 209 -11.67 23.81 20.43
N ILE A 210 -11.65 22.93 21.40
CA ILE A 210 -12.77 22.77 22.36
C ILE A 210 -13.12 24.13 23.01
N ASP A 211 -12.11 24.87 23.43
CA ASP A 211 -12.29 26.10 24.19
C ASP A 211 -12.71 27.31 23.31
N ASN A 212 -12.29 27.33 22.03
CA ASN A 212 -12.39 28.54 21.21
C ASN A 212 -13.19 28.38 19.90
N LYS A 213 -13.50 27.16 19.44
CA LYS A 213 -14.19 26.89 18.18
C LYS A 213 -15.50 26.11 18.39
N PRO A 214 -16.57 26.74 18.91
CA PRO A 214 -17.81 26.03 19.21
C PRO A 214 -18.40 25.36 17.97
N GLY A 215 -18.74 24.07 18.10
CA GLY A 215 -19.29 23.27 17.01
C GLY A 215 -18.26 22.61 16.07
N VAL A 216 -16.96 22.87 16.27
CA VAL A 216 -15.88 22.17 15.57
C VAL A 216 -15.42 20.97 16.43
N ILE A 217 -15.31 19.83 15.80
CA ILE A 217 -14.75 18.62 16.46
C ILE A 217 -13.23 18.67 16.26
N PRO A 218 -12.39 18.53 17.30
CA PRO A 218 -10.93 18.55 17.14
C PRO A 218 -10.42 17.58 16.09
N TRP A 219 -10.85 16.31 16.18
CA TRP A 219 -10.60 15.32 15.12
C TRP A 219 -11.84 14.44 14.92
N ASP A 220 -12.56 14.64 13.83
CA ASP A 220 -13.78 13.89 13.52
C ASP A 220 -13.43 12.56 12.80
N ALA A 221 -12.70 11.72 13.50
CA ALA A 221 -12.18 10.44 13.02
C ALA A 221 -13.26 9.39 12.80
N GLN A 222 -12.94 8.43 11.94
CA GLN A 222 -13.66 7.16 11.83
C GLN A 222 -13.09 6.15 12.83
N GLY A 223 -13.91 5.33 13.46
CA GLY A 223 -13.50 4.34 14.45
C GLY A 223 -12.69 3.15 13.90
N THR A 224 -12.54 3.06 12.59
CA THR A 224 -11.64 2.11 11.92
C THR A 224 -10.23 2.67 11.70
N ASN A 225 -10.03 3.98 11.87
CA ASN A 225 -8.73 4.62 11.76
C ASN A 225 -7.94 4.50 13.06
N VAL A 226 -7.20 3.40 13.23
CA VAL A 226 -6.36 3.14 14.40
C VAL A 226 -4.89 3.56 14.21
N THR A 227 -4.58 4.33 13.17
CA THR A 227 -3.23 4.76 12.81
C THR A 227 -2.53 5.55 13.92
N THR A 228 -3.29 6.15 14.85
CA THR A 228 -2.70 6.83 16.01
C THR A 228 -1.93 5.89 16.94
N ALA A 229 -2.31 4.61 17.04
CA ALA A 229 -1.58 3.63 17.82
C ALA A 229 -0.18 3.38 17.22
N TRP A 230 -0.15 3.18 15.89
CA TRP A 230 1.08 3.06 15.13
C TRP A 230 1.93 4.34 15.21
N GLY A 231 1.30 5.50 15.00
CA GLY A 231 1.96 6.80 15.07
C GLY A 231 2.56 7.10 16.45
N TYR A 232 1.89 6.72 17.53
CA TYR A 232 2.40 6.91 18.89
C TYR A 232 3.66 6.06 19.14
N VAL A 233 3.65 4.79 18.70
CA VAL A 233 4.83 3.93 18.80
C VAL A 233 5.99 4.52 18.00
N ASN A 234 5.76 4.88 16.73
CA ASN A 234 6.80 5.50 15.89
C ASN A 234 7.36 6.82 16.47
N SER A 235 6.51 7.63 17.14
CA SER A 235 6.94 8.90 17.75
C SER A 235 7.79 8.70 19.01
N TYR A 236 7.57 7.63 19.77
CA TYR A 236 8.15 7.50 21.12
C TYR A 236 8.99 6.25 21.34
N SER A 237 9.16 5.37 20.34
CA SER A 237 10.06 4.21 20.43
C SER A 237 11.03 4.14 19.25
N ASP A 238 12.05 3.29 19.37
CA ASP A 238 13.00 2.96 18.30
C ASP A 238 12.55 1.73 17.49
N GLU A 239 11.42 1.16 17.84
CA GLU A 239 10.88 -0.04 17.22
C GLU A 239 10.49 0.20 15.77
N ILE A 240 10.70 -0.80 14.93
CA ILE A 240 10.42 -0.75 13.49
C ILE A 240 9.42 -1.84 13.15
N GLU A 241 8.31 -1.45 12.55
CA GLU A 241 7.27 -2.37 12.10
C GLU A 241 7.81 -3.46 11.17
N LEU A 242 7.47 -4.72 11.47
CA LEU A 242 7.73 -5.83 10.56
C LEU A 242 6.63 -5.91 9.49
N PRO A 243 6.97 -6.28 8.25
CA PRO A 243 5.99 -6.42 7.16
C PRO A 243 5.13 -7.69 7.32
N ILE A 244 4.45 -7.82 8.46
CA ILE A 244 3.62 -8.97 8.84
C ILE A 244 2.25 -8.47 9.26
N THR A 245 1.23 -8.79 8.46
CA THR A 245 -0.14 -8.37 8.74
C THR A 245 -0.76 -9.18 9.86
N THR A 246 -1.15 -8.51 10.94
CA THR A 246 -1.86 -9.10 12.10
C THR A 246 -3.17 -8.36 12.41
N GLY A 247 -3.96 -8.06 11.36
CA GLY A 247 -5.22 -7.35 11.46
C GLY A 247 -5.05 -5.83 11.39
N VAL A 248 -5.72 -5.10 12.27
CA VAL A 248 -5.80 -3.62 12.22
C VAL A 248 -4.59 -2.91 12.82
N PHE A 249 -3.72 -3.64 13.52
CA PHE A 249 -2.49 -3.12 14.12
C PHE A 249 -1.39 -4.17 14.05
N PRO A 250 -0.18 -3.82 13.59
CA PRO A 250 0.97 -4.72 13.57
C PRO A 250 1.46 -4.95 14.99
N ILE A 251 1.40 -6.19 15.45
CA ILE A 251 1.80 -6.52 16.83
C ILE A 251 3.24 -7.03 16.95
N TYR A 252 3.95 -7.23 15.82
CA TYR A 252 5.35 -7.65 15.81
C TYR A 252 6.22 -6.59 15.15
N TRP A 253 7.26 -6.18 15.84
CA TRP A 253 8.18 -5.12 15.48
C TRP A 253 9.62 -5.58 15.69
N GLY A 254 10.57 -5.05 14.95
CA GLY A 254 11.98 -5.13 15.33
C GLY A 254 12.30 -4.11 16.40
N LYS A 255 13.22 -4.44 17.28
CA LYS A 255 13.51 -3.68 18.49
C LYS A 255 14.07 -2.28 18.22
N SER A 256 14.93 -2.14 17.20
CA SER A 256 15.48 -0.86 16.74
C SER A 256 16.13 -1.03 15.37
N TYR A 257 16.56 0.09 14.77
CA TYR A 257 17.32 0.04 13.52
C TYR A 257 18.64 -0.72 13.65
N GLU A 258 19.35 -0.52 14.77
CA GLU A 258 20.62 -1.19 15.08
C GLU A 258 20.42 -2.65 15.52
N ASP A 259 19.27 -2.98 16.10
CA ASP A 259 18.87 -4.32 16.52
C ASP A 259 17.54 -4.71 15.83
N PHE A 260 17.56 -4.65 14.48
CA PHE A 260 16.38 -4.92 13.67
C PHE A 260 15.91 -6.38 13.75
N SER A 261 16.81 -7.29 14.11
CA SER A 261 16.55 -8.74 14.11
C SER A 261 15.95 -9.27 15.41
N THR A 262 15.97 -8.52 16.50
CA THR A 262 15.26 -8.91 17.73
C THR A 262 13.79 -8.52 17.62
N VAL A 263 12.91 -9.54 17.63
CA VAL A 263 11.47 -9.33 17.49
C VAL A 263 10.83 -8.99 18.83
N VAL A 264 10.09 -7.89 18.87
CA VAL A 264 9.38 -7.37 20.07
C VAL A 264 7.93 -7.08 19.72
N SER A 265 7.16 -6.65 20.71
CA SER A 265 5.79 -6.15 20.51
C SER A 265 5.52 -4.93 21.36
N PRO A 266 5.23 -3.76 20.76
CA PRO A 266 4.85 -2.56 21.52
C PRO A 266 3.66 -2.81 22.44
N VAL A 267 2.75 -3.72 22.09
CA VAL A 267 1.57 -4.05 22.89
C VAL A 267 1.95 -4.61 24.27
N PHE A 268 3.09 -5.33 24.36
CA PHE A 268 3.57 -5.91 25.62
C PHE A 268 4.52 -4.99 26.39
N GLU A 269 4.93 -3.87 25.78
CA GLU A 269 5.77 -2.85 26.40
C GLU A 269 4.94 -1.76 27.11
N PRO A 270 5.54 -0.97 28.01
CA PRO A 270 4.83 0.12 28.72
C PRO A 270 4.22 1.17 27.79
N ILE A 271 4.85 1.44 26.65
CA ILE A 271 4.43 2.45 25.68
C ILE A 271 2.96 2.30 25.23
N PHE A 272 2.45 1.07 25.09
CA PHE A 272 1.08 0.85 24.67
C PHE A 272 0.06 1.19 25.78
N ALA A 273 0.43 1.02 27.04
CA ALA A 273 -0.40 1.45 28.16
C ALA A 273 -0.41 2.98 28.30
N ASP A 274 0.74 3.63 28.04
CA ASP A 274 0.83 5.10 27.99
C ASP A 274 -0.05 5.67 26.88
N TYR A 275 0.01 5.07 25.69
CA TYR A 275 -0.88 5.39 24.57
C TYR A 275 -2.37 5.24 24.97
N ALA A 276 -2.74 4.11 25.53
CA ALA A 276 -4.12 3.86 25.92
C ALA A 276 -4.66 4.88 26.95
N ARG A 277 -3.82 5.29 27.91
CA ARG A 277 -4.14 6.33 28.89
C ARG A 277 -4.33 7.70 28.21
N LEU A 278 -3.45 8.06 27.27
CA LEU A 278 -3.58 9.30 26.49
C LEU A 278 -4.87 9.32 25.68
N MET A 279 -5.20 8.24 24.98
CA MET A 279 -6.43 8.14 24.18
C MET A 279 -7.69 8.21 25.07
N LYS A 280 -7.62 7.64 26.27
CA LYS A 280 -8.72 7.75 27.23
C LYS A 280 -8.91 9.20 27.70
N ASP A 281 -7.84 9.90 28.04
CA ASP A 281 -7.88 11.32 28.42
C ASP A 281 -8.48 12.18 27.28
N TRP A 282 -8.05 11.96 26.05
CA TRP A 282 -8.56 12.68 24.88
C TRP A 282 -10.05 12.40 24.62
N ALA A 283 -10.48 11.16 24.79
CA ALA A 283 -11.89 10.79 24.66
C ALA A 283 -12.76 11.45 25.74
N ASP A 284 -12.27 11.53 26.99
CA ASP A 284 -12.97 12.16 28.12
C ASP A 284 -13.07 13.69 27.92
N LYS A 285 -12.10 14.30 27.27
CA LYS A 285 -12.10 15.71 26.87
C LYS A 285 -12.98 16.01 25.66
N GLY A 286 -13.45 14.98 24.95
CA GLY A 286 -14.34 15.13 23.80
C GLY A 286 -13.62 15.53 22.50
N TYR A 287 -12.36 15.11 22.29
CA TYR A 287 -11.61 15.48 21.08
C TYR A 287 -12.14 14.80 19.81
N TRP A 288 -12.99 13.79 19.95
CA TRP A 288 -13.77 13.18 18.89
C TRP A 288 -15.21 12.87 19.36
N ARG A 289 -16.05 12.53 18.41
CA ARG A 289 -17.46 12.22 18.66
C ARG A 289 -17.66 11.02 19.58
N THR A 290 -18.77 11.00 20.30
CA THR A 290 -19.08 9.90 21.24
C THR A 290 -19.31 8.56 20.54
N ASP A 291 -19.84 8.58 19.33
CA ASP A 291 -20.17 7.43 18.48
C ASP A 291 -19.07 7.08 17.45
N VAL A 292 -17.83 7.54 17.68
CA VAL A 292 -16.68 7.40 16.78
C VAL A 292 -16.50 5.99 16.22
N LEU A 293 -16.68 4.94 17.01
CA LEU A 293 -16.52 3.55 16.58
C LEU A 293 -17.50 3.11 15.47
N ASN A 294 -18.63 3.80 15.33
CA ASN A 294 -19.65 3.52 14.32
C ASN A 294 -19.69 4.57 13.21
N TYR A 295 -18.92 5.65 13.35
CA TYR A 295 -18.90 6.73 12.38
C TYR A 295 -18.10 6.35 11.11
N LYS A 296 -18.63 6.69 9.94
CA LYS A 296 -18.04 6.39 8.63
C LYS A 296 -17.96 7.62 7.71
N GLY A 297 -18.06 8.83 8.24
CA GLY A 297 -17.96 10.06 7.45
C GLY A 297 -16.54 10.31 6.97
N ASP A 298 -16.39 11.19 5.99
CA ASP A 298 -15.09 11.58 5.44
C ASP A 298 -14.48 12.73 6.25
N THR A 299 -13.45 12.42 7.05
CA THR A 299 -12.73 13.40 7.88
C THR A 299 -12.06 14.48 7.05
N ARG A 300 -11.53 14.14 5.88
CA ARG A 300 -10.84 15.09 4.99
C ARG A 300 -11.78 16.12 4.39
N GLU A 301 -12.95 15.70 3.94
CA GLU A 301 -13.99 16.61 3.49
C GLU A 301 -14.42 17.58 4.61
N LEU A 302 -14.56 17.08 5.84
CA LEU A 302 -14.89 17.89 7.00
C LEU A 302 -13.76 18.86 7.37
N PHE A 303 -12.50 18.45 7.25
CA PHE A 303 -11.35 19.33 7.44
C PHE A 303 -11.32 20.44 6.38
N GLN A 304 -11.54 20.11 5.12
CA GLN A 304 -11.66 21.07 4.03
C GLN A 304 -12.84 22.03 4.18
N ALA A 305 -13.89 21.59 4.89
CA ALA A 305 -15.06 22.43 5.19
C ALA A 305 -14.92 23.22 6.50
N GLY A 306 -13.81 23.11 7.23
CA GLY A 306 -13.58 23.78 8.52
C GLY A 306 -14.45 23.25 9.68
N LYS A 307 -14.99 22.03 9.56
CA LYS A 307 -15.85 21.40 10.57
C LYS A 307 -15.10 20.49 11.54
N THR A 308 -13.88 20.12 11.18
CA THR A 308 -12.92 19.45 12.07
C THR A 308 -11.59 20.18 12.05
N GLY A 309 -10.84 20.10 13.13
CA GLY A 309 -9.56 20.80 13.28
C GLY A 309 -8.37 20.03 12.78
N ALA A 310 -8.51 18.74 12.50
CA ALA A 310 -7.43 17.90 12.03
C ALA A 310 -7.91 16.81 11.07
N ASP A 311 -7.01 16.38 10.19
CA ASP A 311 -7.10 15.13 9.42
C ASP A 311 -5.81 14.33 9.66
N GLN A 312 -5.84 13.03 9.48
CA GLN A 312 -4.71 12.14 9.69
C GLN A 312 -4.42 11.36 8.41
N HIS A 313 -3.25 11.56 7.82
CA HIS A 313 -2.78 10.81 6.66
C HIS A 313 -1.27 11.03 6.43
N HIS A 314 -0.76 10.63 5.26
CA HIS A 314 0.65 10.75 4.90
C HIS A 314 0.98 12.03 4.11
N THR A 315 2.29 12.28 3.95
CA THR A 315 2.86 13.50 3.36
C THR A 315 2.36 13.80 1.94
N GLN A 316 2.19 12.81 1.07
CA GLN A 316 1.67 13.03 -0.29
C GLN A 316 0.22 13.54 -0.27
N THR A 317 -0.58 13.04 0.67
CA THR A 317 -1.94 13.57 0.87
C THR A 317 -1.89 15.02 1.34
N PHE A 318 -0.97 15.38 2.26
CA PHE A 318 -0.78 16.75 2.70
C PHE A 318 -0.40 17.68 1.53
N SER A 319 0.54 17.26 0.69
CA SER A 319 0.95 18.01 -0.50
C SER A 319 -0.23 18.33 -1.44
N GLY A 320 -1.13 17.37 -1.65
CA GLY A 320 -2.34 17.59 -2.46
C GLY A 320 -3.45 18.38 -1.75
N LEU A 321 -3.52 18.29 -0.42
CA LEU A 321 -4.55 18.97 0.38
C LEU A 321 -4.27 20.47 0.55
N ARG A 322 -3.01 20.86 0.71
CA ARG A 322 -2.62 22.24 0.98
C ARG A 322 -3.19 23.23 -0.05
N PRO A 323 -3.01 23.04 -1.38
CA PRO A 323 -3.58 23.94 -2.39
C PRO A 323 -5.12 23.94 -2.40
N GLN A 324 -5.74 22.80 -2.03
CA GLN A 324 -7.20 22.73 -1.94
C GLN A 324 -7.74 23.58 -0.79
N MET A 325 -7.02 23.62 0.34
CA MET A 325 -7.37 24.47 1.48
C MET A 325 -7.29 25.94 1.13
N ASP A 326 -6.29 26.37 0.36
CA ASP A 326 -6.16 27.75 -0.10
C ASP A 326 -7.37 28.21 -0.95
N LYS A 327 -7.93 27.29 -1.75
CA LYS A 327 -9.12 27.53 -2.56
C LYS A 327 -10.43 27.48 -1.74
N LYS A 328 -10.59 26.46 -0.87
CA LYS A 328 -11.84 26.23 -0.12
C LYS A 328 -11.99 27.12 1.12
N GLN A 329 -10.88 27.46 1.75
CA GLN A 329 -10.82 28.31 2.93
C GLN A 329 -9.76 29.40 2.77
N PRO A 330 -9.98 30.41 1.91
CA PRO A 330 -9.01 31.48 1.69
C PRO A 330 -8.56 32.14 3.00
N GLY A 331 -7.25 32.25 3.18
CA GLY A 331 -6.64 32.77 4.42
C GLY A 331 -6.44 31.73 5.52
N SER A 332 -6.82 30.48 5.29
CA SER A 332 -6.40 29.37 6.17
C SER A 332 -4.92 29.05 5.96
N ASP A 333 -4.30 28.51 7.00
CA ASP A 333 -2.94 28.01 6.95
C ASP A 333 -2.89 26.62 7.61
N ILE A 334 -2.19 25.66 7.00
CA ILE A 334 -2.08 24.29 7.51
C ILE A 334 -0.65 23.82 7.53
N ASP A 335 -0.34 22.92 8.46
CA ASP A 335 0.92 22.21 8.57
C ASP A 335 0.68 20.75 8.94
N MET A 336 1.73 19.95 8.93
CA MET A 336 1.68 18.53 9.23
C MET A 336 2.62 18.19 10.40
N PHE A 337 2.08 17.68 11.50
CA PHE A 337 2.83 16.96 12.51
C PHE A 337 3.07 15.54 12.01
N ALA A 338 4.26 15.24 11.54
CA ALA A 338 4.67 13.91 11.13
C ALA A 338 5.18 13.07 12.31
N TRP A 339 4.93 11.76 12.33
CA TRP A 339 5.35 10.90 13.45
C TRP A 339 6.85 10.98 13.72
N SER A 340 7.66 11.18 12.68
CA SER A 340 9.11 11.35 12.83
C SER A 340 9.53 12.66 13.49
N ASP A 341 8.66 13.68 13.58
CA ASP A 341 9.04 15.01 14.08
C ASP A 341 9.43 15.00 15.57
N THR A 342 8.90 14.04 16.33
CA THR A 342 9.16 13.93 17.77
C THR A 342 10.63 13.60 18.07
N ARG A 343 11.29 12.80 17.21
CA ARG A 343 12.63 12.23 17.48
C ARG A 343 13.59 12.27 16.29
N ASP A 344 13.20 12.85 15.17
CA ASP A 344 13.94 12.82 13.90
C ASP A 344 14.31 11.38 13.46
N ASN A 345 13.34 10.44 13.56
CA ASN A 345 13.50 9.00 13.31
C ASN A 345 12.64 8.51 12.14
N LEU A 346 12.96 8.89 10.94
CA LEU A 346 12.24 8.42 9.75
C LEU A 346 12.87 7.13 9.21
N ILE A 347 12.07 6.06 9.17
CA ILE A 347 12.39 4.87 8.36
C ILE A 347 11.74 5.07 6.98
N SER A 348 12.54 4.98 5.92
CA SER A 348 12.01 5.08 4.56
C SER A 348 11.11 3.89 4.26
N MET A 349 10.20 4.08 3.30
CA MET A 349 9.35 2.97 2.87
C MET A 349 10.14 1.90 2.12
N SER A 350 9.57 0.70 2.10
CA SER A 350 10.02 -0.33 1.17
C SER A 350 9.88 0.16 -0.27
N ILE A 351 10.86 -0.14 -1.11
CA ILE A 351 10.76 0.12 -2.56
C ILE A 351 9.63 -0.67 -3.23
N THR A 352 9.06 -1.64 -2.53
CA THR A 352 7.91 -2.45 -2.95
C THR A 352 6.60 -2.02 -2.27
N HIS A 353 6.55 -0.81 -1.68
CA HIS A 353 5.30 -0.16 -1.25
C HIS A 353 4.36 0.10 -2.42
N GLY A 354 4.91 0.43 -3.60
CA GLY A 354 4.26 0.36 -4.89
C GLY A 354 5.04 -0.62 -5.76
N ALA A 355 4.37 -1.61 -6.32
CA ALA A 355 4.99 -2.58 -7.20
C ALA A 355 3.99 -3.10 -8.24
N THR A 356 4.50 -3.70 -9.31
CA THR A 356 3.67 -4.38 -10.30
C THR A 356 4.14 -5.81 -10.47
N ALA A 357 3.22 -6.77 -10.32
CA ALA A 357 3.44 -8.17 -10.59
C ALA A 357 2.79 -8.59 -11.92
N VAL A 358 3.30 -9.68 -12.52
CA VAL A 358 2.61 -10.38 -13.61
C VAL A 358 1.78 -11.51 -13.01
N GLY A 359 0.52 -11.62 -13.39
CA GLY A 359 -0.37 -12.67 -12.86
C GLY A 359 0.04 -14.06 -13.34
N ALA A 360 0.01 -15.04 -12.45
CA ALA A 360 0.38 -16.43 -12.78
C ALA A 360 -0.52 -17.07 -13.85
N HIS A 361 -1.74 -16.55 -14.03
CA HIS A 361 -2.70 -17.00 -15.03
C HIS A 361 -2.73 -16.13 -16.29
N SER A 362 -1.80 -15.17 -16.42
CA SER A 362 -1.64 -14.35 -17.63
C SER A 362 -1.53 -15.24 -18.88
N LYS A 363 -2.16 -14.80 -19.96
CA LYS A 363 -2.06 -15.46 -21.26
C LYS A 363 -1.02 -14.82 -22.18
N ASN A 364 -0.53 -13.64 -21.80
CA ASN A 364 0.39 -12.85 -22.60
C ASN A 364 1.46 -12.18 -21.70
N PRO A 365 2.17 -12.93 -20.82
CA PRO A 365 3.08 -12.34 -19.84
C PRO A 365 4.21 -11.53 -20.49
N GLU A 366 4.74 -11.99 -21.61
CA GLU A 366 5.80 -11.31 -22.36
C GLU A 366 5.30 -9.96 -22.88
N ARG A 367 4.11 -9.94 -23.47
CA ARG A 367 3.53 -8.70 -24.00
C ARG A 367 3.10 -7.77 -22.86
N ALA A 368 2.67 -8.30 -21.71
CA ALA A 368 2.37 -7.53 -20.51
C ALA A 368 3.61 -6.76 -20.02
N LEU A 369 4.76 -7.43 -19.97
CA LEU A 369 6.03 -6.80 -19.62
C LEU A 369 6.44 -5.70 -20.61
N MET A 370 6.27 -5.92 -21.94
CA MET A 370 6.52 -4.88 -22.93
C MET A 370 5.62 -3.65 -22.77
N VAL A 371 4.34 -3.87 -22.46
CA VAL A 371 3.39 -2.77 -22.17
C VAL A 371 3.79 -2.02 -20.91
N TYR A 372 4.18 -2.74 -19.84
CA TYR A 372 4.65 -2.12 -18.62
C TYR A 372 5.94 -1.31 -18.82
N ASP A 373 6.90 -1.85 -19.57
CA ASP A 373 8.16 -1.18 -19.89
C ASP A 373 7.91 0.16 -20.59
N LEU A 374 6.95 0.20 -21.53
CA LEU A 374 6.55 1.43 -22.21
C LEU A 374 5.82 2.41 -21.26
N ILE A 375 4.91 1.92 -20.40
CA ILE A 375 4.21 2.79 -19.44
C ILE A 375 5.21 3.47 -18.50
N ARG A 376 6.24 2.76 -18.07
CA ARG A 376 7.26 3.27 -17.15
C ARG A 376 8.31 4.14 -17.82
N ASN A 377 8.71 3.83 -19.06
CA ASN A 377 9.94 4.36 -19.64
C ASN A 377 9.75 5.17 -20.94
N ASP A 378 8.58 5.14 -21.56
CA ASP A 378 8.25 6.02 -22.67
C ASP A 378 7.61 7.30 -22.14
N GLU A 379 8.30 8.44 -22.27
CA GLU A 379 7.87 9.72 -21.67
C GLU A 379 6.47 10.14 -22.11
N GLU A 380 6.11 9.93 -23.39
CA GLU A 380 4.79 10.31 -23.91
C GLU A 380 3.68 9.44 -23.32
N ILE A 381 3.90 8.11 -23.28
CA ILE A 381 2.94 7.16 -22.69
C ILE A 381 2.87 7.39 -21.19
N TYR A 382 4.00 7.60 -20.50
CA TYR A 382 4.04 7.91 -19.07
C TYR A 382 3.20 9.13 -18.72
N ARG A 383 3.40 10.25 -19.43
CA ARG A 383 2.66 11.49 -19.20
C ARG A 383 1.18 11.34 -19.47
N LEU A 384 0.80 10.70 -20.58
CA LEU A 384 -0.60 10.38 -20.86
C LEU A 384 -1.22 9.56 -19.72
N PHE A 385 -0.53 8.51 -19.29
CA PHE A 385 -1.06 7.58 -18.29
C PHE A 385 -1.13 8.21 -16.89
N ASN A 386 -0.19 9.08 -16.52
CA ASN A 386 -0.15 9.72 -15.21
C ASN A 386 -0.90 11.06 -15.14
N TYR A 387 -0.81 11.88 -16.20
CA TYR A 387 -1.32 13.26 -16.16
C TYR A 387 -2.52 13.49 -17.08
N GLY A 388 -2.75 12.61 -18.04
CA GLY A 388 -3.77 12.80 -19.07
C GLY A 388 -3.27 13.52 -20.31
N ILE A 389 -4.17 14.18 -21.02
CA ILE A 389 -3.92 14.82 -22.31
C ILE A 389 -3.48 16.27 -22.08
N GLU A 390 -2.31 16.64 -22.58
CA GLU A 390 -1.83 18.03 -22.59
C GLU A 390 -2.79 18.90 -23.39
N GLY A 391 -3.07 20.11 -22.88
CA GLY A 391 -4.09 21.02 -23.40
C GLY A 391 -5.52 20.72 -22.93
N VAL A 392 -5.74 19.61 -22.20
CA VAL A 392 -7.05 19.24 -21.59
C VAL A 392 -6.94 19.14 -20.08
N GLN A 393 -6.07 18.25 -19.58
CA GLN A 393 -5.88 18.07 -18.14
C GLN A 393 -4.79 18.98 -17.58
N TYR A 394 -3.78 19.29 -18.38
CA TYR A 394 -2.66 20.14 -17.98
C TYR A 394 -2.01 20.82 -19.19
N GLU A 395 -1.25 21.86 -18.93
CA GLU A 395 -0.24 22.46 -19.81
C GLU A 395 1.08 22.54 -19.05
N ILE A 396 2.20 22.70 -19.78
CA ILE A 396 3.52 22.89 -19.17
C ILE A 396 3.94 24.34 -19.39
N VAL A 397 4.01 25.10 -18.28
CA VAL A 397 4.48 26.49 -18.27
C VAL A 397 5.62 26.61 -17.28
N ASP A 398 6.76 27.12 -17.73
CA ASP A 398 7.98 27.30 -16.90
C ASP A 398 8.40 26.01 -16.14
N GLY A 399 8.20 24.84 -16.77
CA GLY A 399 8.56 23.54 -16.21
C GLY A 399 7.58 23.01 -15.16
N LYS A 400 6.45 23.66 -14.93
CA LYS A 400 5.38 23.21 -14.03
C LYS A 400 4.12 22.84 -14.81
N ARG A 401 3.37 21.87 -14.29
CA ARG A 401 2.02 21.57 -14.78
C ARG A 401 1.05 22.61 -14.24
N VAL A 402 0.38 23.29 -15.18
CA VAL A 402 -0.67 24.27 -14.88
C VAL A 402 -2.01 23.77 -15.41
N ARG A 403 -3.12 24.30 -14.88
CA ARG A 403 -4.45 24.01 -15.44
C ARG A 403 -4.68 24.85 -16.69
N PRO A 404 -5.15 24.25 -17.81
CA PRO A 404 -5.50 24.99 -19.01
C PRO A 404 -6.59 26.04 -18.75
N GLU A 405 -6.63 27.09 -19.58
CA GLU A 405 -7.69 28.09 -19.50
C GLU A 405 -9.08 27.44 -19.68
N GLY A 406 -10.00 27.69 -18.76
CA GLY A 406 -11.36 27.14 -18.78
C GLY A 406 -11.47 25.71 -18.21
N TYR A 407 -10.42 25.16 -17.62
CA TYR A 407 -10.46 23.86 -16.95
C TYR A 407 -11.56 23.80 -15.88
N ASP A 408 -12.31 22.69 -15.89
CA ASP A 408 -13.40 22.41 -14.94
C ASP A 408 -13.11 21.07 -14.23
N ASP A 409 -12.83 21.12 -12.93
CA ASP A 409 -12.48 19.93 -12.12
C ASP A 409 -13.50 18.79 -12.23
N THR A 410 -14.78 19.11 -12.45
CA THR A 410 -15.83 18.08 -12.55
C THR A 410 -15.87 17.39 -13.92
N LYS A 411 -15.39 18.05 -14.96
CA LYS A 411 -15.45 17.57 -16.35
C LYS A 411 -14.10 17.08 -16.86
N ASP A 412 -13.03 17.78 -16.47
CA ASP A 412 -11.73 17.63 -17.09
C ASP A 412 -10.72 16.88 -16.21
N SER A 413 -11.04 16.66 -14.91
CA SER A 413 -10.14 15.95 -14.01
C SER A 413 -9.86 14.52 -14.47
N PHE A 414 -8.62 14.08 -14.27
CA PHE A 414 -8.16 12.74 -14.59
C PHE A 414 -7.21 12.24 -13.50
N SER A 415 -7.32 10.96 -13.19
CA SER A 415 -6.36 10.19 -12.42
C SER A 415 -6.38 8.75 -12.90
N SER A 416 -5.21 8.17 -13.16
CA SER A 416 -5.08 6.75 -13.43
C SER A 416 -4.95 5.91 -12.15
N ASN A 417 -4.71 6.54 -10.99
CA ASN A 417 -4.32 5.86 -9.76
C ASN A 417 -3.17 4.85 -10.02
N PHE A 418 -2.18 5.27 -10.79
CA PHE A 418 -1.05 4.43 -11.14
C PHE A 418 0.00 4.46 -10.03
N TRP A 419 0.13 3.34 -9.34
CA TRP A 419 1.16 3.11 -8.33
C TRP A 419 1.89 1.82 -8.67
N GLY A 420 3.20 1.83 -8.56
CA GLY A 420 4.01 0.67 -8.89
C GLY A 420 4.73 0.75 -10.24
N GLY A 421 4.94 1.96 -10.75
CA GLY A 421 5.68 2.18 -11.98
C GLY A 421 6.02 3.64 -12.24
N ARG A 422 5.77 4.53 -11.27
CA ARG A 422 6.18 5.94 -11.38
C ARG A 422 7.70 6.08 -11.31
N VAL A 423 8.22 7.09 -11.99
CA VAL A 423 9.65 7.40 -12.01
C VAL A 423 9.87 8.91 -11.94
N ASP A 424 10.81 9.35 -11.10
CA ASP A 424 11.08 10.79 -10.88
C ASP A 424 11.54 11.50 -12.16
N LYS A 425 12.22 10.80 -13.08
CA LYS A 425 12.73 11.37 -14.33
C LYS A 425 11.64 12.01 -15.22
N PHE A 426 10.38 11.61 -15.08
CA PHE A 426 9.25 12.11 -15.85
C PHE A 426 8.25 12.90 -15.01
N GLU A 427 8.48 13.02 -13.70
CA GLU A 427 7.62 13.80 -12.82
C GLU A 427 7.76 15.30 -13.13
N ILE A 428 6.62 15.97 -13.26
CA ILE A 428 6.55 17.41 -13.49
C ILE A 428 5.81 18.01 -12.30
N PRO A 429 6.43 18.91 -11.52
CA PRO A 429 5.77 19.54 -10.38
C PRO A 429 4.53 20.32 -10.82
N SER A 430 3.50 20.32 -9.99
CA SER A 430 2.29 21.14 -10.22
C SER A 430 2.53 22.58 -9.82
N GLU A 431 1.92 23.56 -10.52
CA GLU A 431 1.89 24.96 -10.09
C GLU A 431 1.23 25.13 -8.71
N ASP A 432 0.28 24.27 -8.40
CA ASP A 432 -0.42 24.25 -7.11
C ASP A 432 0.43 23.62 -5.98
N GLN A 433 1.62 23.08 -6.28
CA GLN A 433 2.47 22.50 -5.23
C GLN A 433 2.93 23.61 -4.28
N TRP A 434 2.68 23.40 -3.00
CA TRP A 434 3.14 24.34 -1.98
C TRP A 434 4.68 24.33 -1.87
N ASP A 435 5.30 25.51 -1.96
CA ASP A 435 6.78 25.63 -1.96
C ASP A 435 7.42 25.08 -0.67
N GLY A 436 6.70 25.05 0.46
CA GLY A 436 7.16 24.43 1.71
C GLY A 436 7.40 22.92 1.64
N MET A 437 6.88 22.23 0.63
CA MET A 437 7.13 20.79 0.47
C MET A 437 8.60 20.46 0.23
N GLU A 438 9.34 21.31 -0.46
CA GLU A 438 10.78 21.14 -0.67
C GLU A 438 11.55 21.08 0.67
N GLY A 439 11.15 21.94 1.63
CA GLY A 439 11.74 21.93 2.98
C GLY A 439 11.42 20.64 3.76
N ILE A 440 10.20 20.13 3.63
CA ILE A 440 9.79 18.85 4.24
C ILE A 440 10.58 17.69 3.64
N TYR A 441 10.70 17.62 2.31
CA TYR A 441 11.47 16.58 1.64
C TYR A 441 12.95 16.63 1.98
N ALA A 442 13.55 17.82 2.00
CA ALA A 442 14.94 18.00 2.42
C ALA A 442 15.18 17.55 3.88
N LYS A 443 14.23 17.84 4.79
CA LYS A 443 14.28 17.31 6.16
C LYS A 443 14.27 15.78 6.16
N TYR A 444 13.34 15.16 5.43
CA TYR A 444 13.23 13.70 5.37
C TYR A 444 14.47 13.04 4.79
N ASP A 445 15.05 13.63 3.72
CA ASP A 445 16.31 13.15 3.15
C ASP A 445 17.47 13.14 4.14
N ASN A 446 17.49 14.11 5.05
CA ASN A 446 18.55 14.23 6.07
C ASN A 446 18.39 13.23 7.23
N ILE A 447 17.16 12.81 7.57
CA ILE A 447 16.89 11.97 8.76
C ILE A 447 16.52 10.52 8.42
N LYS A 448 16.24 10.21 7.14
CA LYS A 448 15.81 8.88 6.73
C LYS A 448 16.87 7.82 6.95
N LYS A 449 16.43 6.66 7.42
CA LYS A 449 17.19 5.41 7.41
C LYS A 449 16.51 4.44 6.41
N PRO A 450 17.28 3.62 5.67
CA PRO A 450 16.69 2.63 4.76
C PRO A 450 15.79 1.65 5.50
N PHE A 451 14.73 1.15 4.81
CA PHE A 451 13.87 0.12 5.38
C PHE A 451 14.65 -1.19 5.57
N PRO A 452 14.77 -1.73 6.80
CA PRO A 452 15.68 -2.84 7.05
C PRO A 452 15.14 -4.21 6.62
N TYR A 453 13.86 -4.31 6.27
CA TYR A 453 13.16 -5.57 5.98
C TYR A 453 12.81 -5.77 4.49
N GLY A 454 13.47 -5.04 3.57
CA GLY A 454 13.13 -5.08 2.15
C GLY A 454 13.21 -6.48 1.51
N GLN A 455 14.10 -7.34 2.02
CA GLN A 455 14.25 -8.74 1.56
C GLN A 455 13.62 -9.76 2.53
N PHE A 456 12.96 -9.30 3.60
CA PHE A 456 12.34 -10.20 4.56
C PHE A 456 10.99 -10.71 4.06
N VAL A 457 10.89 -11.99 3.79
CA VAL A 457 9.64 -12.65 3.38
C VAL A 457 9.25 -13.67 4.44
N PHE A 458 8.22 -13.36 5.22
CA PHE A 458 7.72 -14.24 6.27
C PHE A 458 6.90 -15.39 5.68
N ASP A 459 7.30 -16.64 5.92
CA ASP A 459 6.47 -17.82 5.63
C ASP A 459 5.52 -18.07 6.81
N SER A 460 4.26 -17.68 6.64
CA SER A 460 3.23 -17.76 7.68
C SER A 460 2.65 -19.18 7.87
N LYS A 461 2.86 -20.10 6.91
CA LYS A 461 2.24 -21.43 6.91
C LYS A 461 2.30 -22.20 8.24
N PRO A 462 3.42 -22.17 9.01
CA PRO A 462 3.50 -22.85 10.30
C PRO A 462 2.55 -22.29 11.37
N VAL A 463 2.06 -21.05 11.18
CA VAL A 463 1.32 -20.27 12.18
C VAL A 463 0.08 -19.52 11.62
N ASP A 464 -0.40 -19.89 10.43
CA ASP A 464 -1.54 -19.22 9.76
C ASP A 464 -2.78 -19.16 10.65
N ALA A 465 -3.08 -20.22 11.38
CA ALA A 465 -4.25 -20.28 12.25
C ALA A 465 -4.14 -19.29 13.42
N GLU A 466 -2.95 -19.15 14.00
CA GLU A 466 -2.67 -18.23 15.09
C GLU A 466 -2.70 -16.78 14.57
N ILE A 467 -2.14 -16.48 13.40
CA ILE A 467 -2.20 -15.14 12.78
C ILE A 467 -3.64 -14.72 12.55
N ALA A 468 -4.48 -15.62 12.03
CA ALA A 468 -5.90 -15.34 11.85
C ALA A 468 -6.62 -15.06 13.20
N ALA A 469 -6.30 -15.82 14.25
CA ALA A 469 -6.83 -15.59 15.58
C ALA A 469 -6.35 -14.26 16.19
N LEU A 470 -5.08 -13.93 16.05
CA LEU A 470 -4.50 -12.65 16.48
C LEU A 470 -5.16 -11.47 15.76
N SER A 471 -5.37 -11.57 14.45
CA SER A 471 -6.05 -10.56 13.64
C SER A 471 -7.48 -10.29 14.11
N GLN A 472 -8.20 -11.32 14.54
CA GLN A 472 -9.53 -11.15 15.14
C GLN A 472 -9.47 -10.42 16.48
N VAL A 473 -8.49 -10.73 17.33
CA VAL A 473 -8.31 -10.05 18.62
C VAL A 473 -8.00 -8.57 18.42
N THR A 474 -7.06 -8.24 17.52
CA THR A 474 -6.69 -6.84 17.23
C THR A 474 -7.89 -6.07 16.67
N ALA A 475 -8.61 -6.62 15.70
CA ALA A 475 -9.80 -5.99 15.12
C ALA A 475 -10.93 -5.75 16.15
N GLN A 476 -11.06 -6.64 17.12
CA GLN A 476 -12.09 -6.50 18.16
C GLN A 476 -11.74 -5.46 19.23
N LEU A 477 -10.48 -5.37 19.64
CA LEU A 477 -10.10 -4.63 20.86
C LEU A 477 -9.37 -3.31 20.58
N ILE A 478 -8.53 -3.26 19.57
CA ILE A 478 -7.69 -2.08 19.29
C ILE A 478 -8.51 -0.82 19.01
N PRO A 479 -9.59 -0.84 18.18
CA PRO A 479 -10.37 0.38 17.94
C PRO A 479 -10.94 1.01 19.20
N ALA A 480 -11.43 0.20 20.14
CA ALA A 480 -11.96 0.72 21.39
C ALA A 480 -10.86 1.33 22.28
N ILE A 481 -9.66 0.79 22.27
CA ILE A 481 -8.50 1.36 22.98
C ILE A 481 -8.05 2.65 22.27
N ALA A 482 -7.91 2.64 20.96
CA ALA A 482 -7.44 3.77 20.15
C ALA A 482 -8.34 5.02 20.27
N PHE A 483 -9.62 4.84 20.58
CA PHE A 483 -10.54 5.95 20.79
C PHE A 483 -10.99 6.11 22.23
N GLY A 484 -10.28 5.49 23.21
CA GLY A 484 -10.56 5.64 24.64
C GLY A 484 -11.93 5.15 25.08
N LYS A 485 -12.54 4.21 24.32
CA LYS A 485 -13.89 3.66 24.57
C LYS A 485 -13.87 2.30 25.28
N ALA A 486 -12.68 1.80 25.63
CA ALA A 486 -12.51 0.50 26.29
C ALA A 486 -12.69 0.51 27.83
N GLY A 487 -13.09 1.62 28.41
CA GLY A 487 -13.22 1.80 29.87
C GLY A 487 -11.87 2.13 30.52
N ASP A 488 -11.48 1.40 31.57
CA ASP A 488 -10.16 1.57 32.19
C ASP A 488 -9.05 1.15 31.26
N PRO A 489 -8.09 2.05 30.92
CA PRO A 489 -7.09 1.81 29.90
C PRO A 489 -6.10 0.69 30.27
N ASP A 490 -5.67 0.62 31.54
CA ASP A 490 -4.71 -0.40 31.97
C ASP A 490 -5.36 -1.79 31.98
N LYS A 491 -6.62 -1.88 32.37
CA LYS A 491 -7.39 -3.11 32.31
C LYS A 491 -7.63 -3.54 30.87
N ALA A 492 -7.93 -2.61 29.95
CA ALA A 492 -8.17 -2.89 28.54
C ALA A 492 -6.89 -3.43 27.86
N VAL A 493 -5.72 -2.82 28.12
CA VAL A 493 -4.44 -3.30 27.62
C VAL A 493 -4.09 -4.68 28.18
N ASN A 494 -4.33 -4.91 29.48
CA ASN A 494 -4.11 -6.23 30.08
C ASN A 494 -5.07 -7.32 29.52
N ASP A 495 -6.32 -6.98 29.19
CA ASP A 495 -7.24 -7.91 28.52
C ASP A 495 -6.78 -8.20 27.09
N LEU A 496 -6.33 -7.19 26.35
CA LEU A 496 -5.74 -7.36 25.01
C LEU A 496 -4.56 -8.34 25.05
N ARG A 497 -3.58 -8.11 25.94
CA ARG A 497 -2.40 -8.99 26.11
C ARG A 497 -2.81 -10.43 26.38
N LYS A 498 -3.68 -10.66 27.35
CA LYS A 498 -4.17 -12.02 27.68
C LYS A 498 -4.86 -12.71 26.50
N ARG A 499 -5.63 -11.98 25.71
CA ARG A 499 -6.29 -12.56 24.53
C ARG A 499 -5.33 -12.82 23.40
N LEU A 500 -4.31 -12.00 23.21
CA LEU A 500 -3.24 -12.25 22.23
C LEU A 500 -2.43 -13.50 22.65
N GLU A 501 -2.06 -13.63 23.94
CA GLU A 501 -1.41 -14.84 24.46
C GLU A 501 -2.25 -16.10 24.20
N ALA A 502 -3.55 -16.03 24.52
CA ALA A 502 -4.47 -17.14 24.29
C ALA A 502 -4.69 -17.46 22.80
N ALA A 503 -4.53 -16.48 21.90
CA ALA A 503 -4.63 -16.63 20.46
C ALA A 503 -3.34 -17.18 19.80
N GLY A 504 -2.26 -17.39 20.58
CA GLY A 504 -1.02 -17.97 20.09
C GLY A 504 0.12 -16.99 19.82
N TYR A 505 0.10 -15.79 20.43
CA TYR A 505 1.11 -14.77 20.29
C TYR A 505 2.55 -15.31 20.37
N GLU A 506 2.88 -16.07 21.44
CA GLU A 506 4.21 -16.64 21.64
C GLU A 506 4.65 -17.61 20.53
N LYS A 507 3.71 -18.40 20.02
CA LYS A 507 4.01 -19.33 18.92
C LYS A 507 4.40 -18.58 17.65
N VAL A 508 3.66 -17.52 17.32
CA VAL A 508 3.95 -16.68 16.15
C VAL A 508 5.24 -15.90 16.37
N LEU A 509 5.48 -15.32 17.55
CA LEU A 509 6.72 -14.63 17.91
C LEU A 509 7.94 -15.51 17.67
N ASN A 510 7.90 -16.75 18.17
CA ASN A 510 9.01 -17.71 18.03
C ASN A 510 9.26 -18.08 16.56
N GLU A 511 8.22 -18.24 15.73
CA GLU A 511 8.39 -18.54 14.31
C GLU A 511 8.94 -17.32 13.55
N ILE A 512 8.47 -16.10 13.86
CA ILE A 512 9.02 -14.86 13.27
C ILE A 512 10.49 -14.71 13.67
N GLN A 513 10.84 -14.88 14.96
CA GLN A 513 12.22 -14.75 15.43
C GLN A 513 13.15 -15.74 14.73
N LYS A 514 12.72 -17.00 14.59
CA LYS A 514 13.48 -18.02 13.86
C LYS A 514 13.76 -17.60 12.42
N GLN A 515 12.77 -17.11 11.69
CA GLN A 515 12.93 -16.66 10.31
C GLN A 515 13.73 -15.36 10.22
N MET A 516 13.62 -14.48 11.22
CA MET A 516 14.42 -13.26 11.34
C MET A 516 15.91 -13.56 11.60
N ASP A 517 16.22 -14.60 12.39
CA ASP A 517 17.59 -15.05 12.61
C ASP A 517 18.24 -15.59 11.32
N GLU A 518 17.45 -16.20 10.44
CA GLU A 518 17.87 -16.63 9.10
C GLU A 518 18.08 -15.42 8.17
N TYR A 519 17.15 -14.47 8.20
CA TYR A 519 17.22 -13.22 7.44
C TYR A 519 18.46 -12.39 7.83
N LYS A 520 18.75 -12.27 9.13
CA LYS A 520 19.94 -11.58 9.61
C LYS A 520 21.22 -12.15 8.99
N LYS A 521 21.37 -13.46 8.93
CA LYS A 521 22.53 -14.11 8.30
C LYS A 521 22.62 -13.77 6.81
N LEU A 522 21.48 -13.69 6.12
CA LEU A 522 21.43 -13.33 4.71
C LEU A 522 21.97 -11.92 4.47
N VAL A 523 21.50 -10.93 5.23
CA VAL A 523 21.87 -9.52 5.02
C VAL A 523 23.24 -9.15 5.59
N GLU A 524 23.74 -9.87 6.59
CA GLU A 524 25.09 -9.68 7.14
C GLU A 524 26.16 -10.47 6.37
N GLY A 525 25.78 -11.27 5.37
CA GLY A 525 26.71 -11.96 4.47
C GLY A 525 27.44 -13.15 5.10
N ASN A 526 26.83 -13.84 6.05
CA ASN A 526 27.37 -15.03 6.74
C ASN A 526 26.74 -16.33 6.23
#